data_847c0cfcb77d9915fb11d7a0d1ce81fa
#
_entry.id   847c0cfcb77d9915fb11d7a0d1ce81fa
#
_cell.length_a   1.000
_cell.length_b   1.000
_cell.length_c   1.000
_cell.angle_alpha   90.00
_cell.angle_beta   90.00
_cell.angle_gamma   90.00
#
_symmetry.space_group_name_H-M   'P 1'
#
loop_
_entity.id
_entity.type
_entity.pdbx_description
1 polymer ?
#
loop_
_entity_poly.entity_id
_entity_poly.type
_entity_poly.pdbx_seq_one_letter_code
_entity_poly.pdbx_strand_id
1 'polypeptide(L)'
;MAKRISLSRAARLVGVKRGTLQQQIRAGELTTFEGEIILADLLQAYPDAQIEDSSMLERVEQIIEQATFINPDTAIARKPDNVALTSRIMSLSEDLSRQKRLVGRYRSFSAQLDEEIERLAAEPDALQQLRAWLEQAMTKIDTEDDTIDQPFVNETFLRVMSAQATVIPSNHEFFIEGAESILEAGLRGGLALNYGCSNGNCGLCKLRVVSGEIRKTKHHDYSLTEAEKGLGYILGCCNTALSDVVLEADEARSSSDIPKQNIPIRIRKIDRPNQQVLIVSTRTPRTSRLRFLAGQRATLSIEHVGSGFYPIASCPCDDMNLQFHIAVDSQDPIARYLDESARVNELLTLEGPVGSFVLNENSPRPLVFIAQGIGFASIKGLIEHAMALDVAEKIYLFWIADGDEPQYFNNLCRAWNDALDNFDYVALESEAGEHPADAIMARLGSDKPTDFDYYLCGDDKLRGALEQFVGSQAIPSNQFLYENI
;
A
#
# COMPACT_ATOMS: atom_id res chain seq x y z
N MET A 1 -20.56 8.53 -10.13
CA MET A 1 -19.78 7.58 -9.29
C MET A 1 -19.69 8.17 -7.90
N ALA A 2 -19.84 7.38 -6.83
CA ALA A 2 -19.70 7.88 -5.47
C ALA A 2 -18.21 8.22 -5.24
N LYS A 3 -17.94 9.44 -4.79
CA LYS A 3 -16.60 9.95 -4.57
C LYS A 3 -16.00 9.29 -3.33
N ARG A 4 -14.81 8.70 -3.47
CA ARG A 4 -14.08 8.00 -2.41
C ARG A 4 -12.85 8.81 -2.04
N ILE A 5 -12.51 8.81 -0.76
CA ILE A 5 -11.34 9.51 -0.21
C ILE A 5 -10.62 8.60 0.79
N SER A 6 -9.30 8.71 0.87
CA SER A 6 -8.50 7.95 1.83
C SER A 6 -8.86 8.31 3.26
N LEU A 7 -8.60 7.38 4.19
CA LEU A 7 -8.90 7.56 5.61
C LEU A 7 -8.20 8.79 6.20
N SER A 8 -6.96 9.04 5.82
CA SER A 8 -6.17 10.18 6.28
C SER A 8 -6.76 11.49 5.78
N ARG A 9 -7.25 11.53 4.53
CA ARG A 9 -7.91 12.69 3.96
C ARG A 9 -9.29 12.93 4.59
N ALA A 10 -10.04 11.85 4.84
CA ALA A 10 -11.31 11.92 5.55
C ALA A 10 -11.15 12.51 6.96
N ALA A 11 -10.13 12.07 7.71
CA ALA A 11 -9.82 12.56 9.04
C ALA A 11 -9.53 14.06 9.07
N ARG A 12 -8.73 14.55 8.10
CA ARG A 12 -8.45 16.00 7.95
C ARG A 12 -9.69 16.81 7.54
N LEU A 13 -10.46 16.27 6.59
CA LEU A 13 -11.65 16.97 6.09
C LEU A 13 -12.68 17.24 7.19
N VAL A 14 -12.81 16.32 8.16
CA VAL A 14 -13.74 16.47 9.28
C VAL A 14 -13.07 16.91 10.59
N GLY A 15 -11.76 17.18 10.58
CA GLY A 15 -11.02 17.71 11.72
C GLY A 15 -10.86 16.76 12.89
N VAL A 16 -10.88 15.41 12.65
CA VAL A 16 -10.72 14.39 13.69
C VAL A 16 -9.44 13.58 13.48
N LYS A 17 -8.95 12.93 14.53
CA LYS A 17 -7.82 12.00 14.40
C LYS A 17 -8.23 10.77 13.61
N ARG A 18 -7.30 10.24 12.77
CA ARG A 18 -7.50 9.00 11.99
C ARG A 18 -8.01 7.83 12.85
N GLY A 19 -7.47 7.67 14.07
CA GLY A 19 -7.92 6.65 15.02
C GLY A 19 -9.40 6.76 15.42
N THR A 20 -9.96 7.97 15.42
CA THR A 20 -11.39 8.19 15.70
C THR A 20 -12.25 7.66 14.55
N LEU A 21 -11.86 7.93 13.30
CA LEU A 21 -12.55 7.37 12.14
C LEU A 21 -12.44 5.86 12.08
N GLN A 22 -11.28 5.31 12.45
CA GLN A 22 -11.08 3.86 12.54
C GLN A 22 -12.00 3.22 13.58
N GLN A 23 -12.20 3.86 14.74
CA GLN A 23 -13.16 3.38 15.74
C GLN A 23 -14.60 3.40 15.22
N GLN A 24 -14.99 4.43 14.49
CA GLN A 24 -16.33 4.54 13.90
C GLN A 24 -16.55 3.52 12.77
N ILE A 25 -15.51 3.22 11.99
CA ILE A 25 -15.54 2.13 11.00
C ILE A 25 -15.72 0.79 11.70
N ARG A 26 -15.00 0.55 12.82
CA ARG A 26 -15.16 -0.66 13.63
C ARG A 26 -16.56 -0.76 14.25
N ALA A 27 -17.13 0.36 14.67
CA ALA A 27 -18.49 0.42 15.20
C ALA A 27 -19.56 0.25 14.12
N GLY A 28 -19.19 0.21 12.83
CA GLY A 28 -20.11 0.12 11.70
C GLY A 28 -20.85 1.44 11.40
N GLU A 29 -20.41 2.55 11.97
CA GLU A 29 -20.99 3.88 11.75
C GLU A 29 -20.55 4.50 10.42
N LEU A 30 -19.36 4.10 9.93
CA LEU A 30 -18.81 4.49 8.65
C LEU A 30 -18.45 3.24 7.82
N THR A 31 -18.77 3.27 6.53
CA THR A 31 -18.41 2.20 5.60
C THR A 31 -17.15 2.54 4.84
N THR A 32 -16.23 1.58 4.70
CA THR A 32 -15.03 1.71 3.87
C THR A 32 -15.05 0.70 2.73
N PHE A 33 -14.43 1.08 1.62
CA PHE A 33 -14.20 0.18 0.50
C PHE A 33 -12.75 0.39 0.01
N GLU A 34 -11.94 -0.67 0.04
CA GLU A 34 -10.51 -0.61 -0.33
C GLU A 34 -9.70 0.43 0.46
N GLY A 35 -9.99 0.59 1.77
CA GLY A 35 -9.33 1.58 2.61
C GLY A 35 -9.78 3.03 2.38
N GLU A 36 -10.77 3.25 1.51
CA GLU A 36 -11.34 4.55 1.22
C GLU A 36 -12.74 4.70 1.79
N ILE A 37 -13.10 5.90 2.21
CA ILE A 37 -14.44 6.26 2.69
C ILE A 37 -15.20 6.95 1.57
N ILE A 38 -16.48 6.62 1.41
CA ILE A 38 -17.36 7.34 0.50
C ILE A 38 -17.64 8.72 1.11
N LEU A 39 -17.33 9.78 0.36
CA LEU A 39 -17.48 11.16 0.82
C LEU A 39 -18.92 11.48 1.29
N ALA A 40 -19.93 10.92 0.65
CA ALA A 40 -21.32 11.10 1.07
C ALA A 40 -21.59 10.50 2.45
N ASP A 41 -21.06 9.32 2.77
CA ASP A 41 -21.22 8.66 4.05
C ASP A 41 -20.48 9.44 5.16
N LEU A 42 -19.29 9.97 4.84
CA LEU A 42 -18.51 10.80 5.76
C LEU A 42 -19.27 12.10 6.10
N LEU A 43 -19.85 12.77 5.10
CA LEU A 43 -20.62 14.00 5.32
C LEU A 43 -21.94 13.76 6.06
N GLN A 44 -22.51 12.58 5.91
CA GLN A 44 -23.68 12.18 6.69
C GLN A 44 -23.33 11.94 8.17
N ALA A 45 -22.15 11.41 8.44
CA ALA A 45 -21.66 11.20 9.81
C ALA A 45 -21.14 12.51 10.46
N TYR A 46 -20.66 13.44 9.64
CA TYR A 46 -20.11 14.73 10.07
C TYR A 46 -20.77 15.92 9.32
N PRO A 47 -22.03 16.27 9.67
CA PRO A 47 -22.77 17.31 8.95
C PRO A 47 -22.20 18.72 9.10
N ASP A 48 -21.38 18.96 10.12
CA ASP A 48 -20.77 20.28 10.39
C ASP A 48 -19.41 20.46 9.70
N ALA A 49 -18.93 19.46 8.92
CA ALA A 49 -17.67 19.56 8.19
C ALA A 49 -17.78 20.61 7.06
N GLN A 50 -17.04 21.70 7.19
CA GLN A 50 -16.99 22.75 6.17
C GLN A 50 -16.05 22.32 5.04
N ILE A 51 -16.60 22.06 3.87
CA ILE A 51 -15.81 21.84 2.65
C ILE A 51 -15.46 23.22 2.09
N GLU A 52 -14.35 23.78 2.51
CA GLU A 52 -13.77 24.95 1.87
C GLU A 52 -13.03 24.51 0.60
N ASP A 53 -13.69 24.35 -0.48
CA ASP A 53 -13.22 24.43 -1.86
C ASP A 53 -13.78 23.33 -2.80
N SER A 54 -14.92 23.68 -3.42
CA SER A 54 -15.50 22.87 -4.52
C SER A 54 -14.62 22.85 -5.78
N SER A 55 -13.71 23.82 -5.95
CA SER A 55 -12.83 23.94 -7.12
C SER A 55 -11.77 22.84 -7.20
N MET A 56 -11.33 22.33 -6.04
CA MET A 56 -10.38 21.23 -5.95
C MET A 56 -11.01 19.88 -6.34
N LEU A 57 -12.32 19.75 -6.12
CA LEU A 57 -13.09 18.56 -6.45
C LEU A 57 -13.32 18.43 -7.96
N GLU A 58 -13.59 19.53 -8.63
CA GLU A 58 -13.73 19.60 -10.10
C GLU A 58 -12.41 19.36 -10.83
N ARG A 59 -11.28 19.82 -10.24
CA ARG A 59 -9.94 19.58 -10.79
C ARG A 59 -9.53 18.12 -10.74
N VAL A 60 -9.84 17.38 -9.67
CA VAL A 60 -9.57 15.94 -9.56
C VAL A 60 -10.40 15.14 -10.57
N GLU A 61 -11.64 15.52 -10.82
CA GLU A 61 -12.46 14.90 -11.87
C GLU A 61 -11.87 15.15 -13.28
N GLN A 62 -11.40 16.37 -13.57
CA GLN A 62 -10.73 16.68 -14.83
C GLN A 62 -9.42 15.90 -15.01
N ILE A 63 -8.63 15.71 -13.95
CA ILE A 63 -7.38 14.92 -14.01
C ILE A 63 -7.66 13.43 -14.22
N ILE A 64 -8.68 12.88 -13.58
CA ILE A 64 -9.10 11.48 -13.80
C ILE A 64 -9.62 11.30 -15.23
N GLU A 65 -10.37 12.25 -15.76
CA GLU A 65 -10.86 12.22 -17.14
C GLU A 65 -9.72 12.33 -18.16
N GLN A 66 -8.72 13.18 -17.91
CA GLN A 66 -7.54 13.32 -18.76
C GLN A 66 -6.56 12.13 -18.65
N ALA A 67 -6.46 11.49 -17.48
CA ALA A 67 -5.64 10.28 -17.31
C ALA A 67 -6.26 9.03 -17.96
N THR A 68 -7.55 9.04 -18.26
CA THR A 68 -8.27 7.95 -18.96
C THR A 68 -8.19 8.05 -20.49
N PHE A 69 -7.61 9.11 -21.06
CA PHE A 69 -7.34 9.20 -22.49
C PHE A 69 -6.08 8.40 -22.86
N ILE A 70 -6.17 7.07 -22.80
CA ILE A 70 -5.22 6.16 -23.44
C ILE A 70 -5.81 5.76 -24.79
N ASN A 71 -4.97 5.99 -25.82
CA ASN A 71 -5.09 5.69 -27.23
C ASN A 71 -6.04 4.52 -27.57
N PRO A 72 -7.03 4.68 -28.47
CA PRO A 72 -8.03 3.67 -28.78
C PRO A 72 -7.54 2.45 -29.55
N ASP A 73 -6.28 2.39 -29.99
CA ASP A 73 -5.80 1.34 -30.92
C ASP A 73 -5.13 0.10 -30.28
N THR A 74 -5.09 -0.02 -28.95
CA THR A 74 -4.50 -1.20 -28.28
C THR A 74 -5.42 -1.93 -27.29
N ALA A 75 -6.72 -1.71 -27.34
CA ALA A 75 -7.66 -2.30 -26.42
C ALA A 75 -8.32 -3.57 -26.97
N ILE A 76 -7.61 -4.70 -26.95
CA ILE A 76 -8.22 -6.03 -26.85
C ILE A 76 -8.09 -6.50 -25.40
N ALA A 77 -8.63 -5.73 -24.47
CA ALA A 77 -9.11 -6.21 -23.18
C ALA A 77 -10.59 -5.86 -23.13
N ARG A 78 -11.46 -6.86 -23.19
CA ARG A 78 -12.91 -6.70 -23.07
C ARG A 78 -13.19 -5.90 -21.80
N LYS A 79 -13.53 -4.61 -21.95
CA LYS A 79 -14.20 -3.86 -20.89
C LYS A 79 -15.48 -4.62 -20.55
N PRO A 80 -15.77 -4.91 -19.28
CA PRO A 80 -17.06 -5.50 -18.93
C PRO A 80 -18.15 -4.54 -19.42
N ASP A 81 -19.15 -5.10 -20.09
CA ASP A 81 -20.29 -4.38 -20.62
C ASP A 81 -20.98 -3.60 -19.50
N ASN A 82 -21.31 -2.34 -19.75
CA ASN A 82 -22.03 -1.49 -18.77
C ASN A 82 -23.31 -2.17 -18.25
N VAL A 83 -23.95 -3.00 -19.07
CA VAL A 83 -25.12 -3.79 -18.68
C VAL A 83 -24.74 -4.85 -17.63
N ALA A 84 -23.61 -5.54 -17.79
CA ALA A 84 -23.11 -6.52 -16.83
C ALA A 84 -22.69 -5.87 -15.50
N LEU A 85 -22.09 -4.69 -15.55
CA LEU A 85 -21.75 -3.92 -14.35
C LEU A 85 -23.00 -3.41 -13.62
N THR A 86 -23.99 -2.92 -14.35
CA THR A 86 -25.26 -2.45 -13.77
C THR A 86 -26.04 -3.59 -13.13
N SER A 87 -26.11 -4.77 -13.77
CA SER A 87 -26.77 -5.95 -13.20
C SER A 87 -26.05 -6.43 -11.92
N ARG A 88 -24.72 -6.37 -11.89
CA ARG A 88 -23.92 -6.74 -10.71
C ARG A 88 -24.11 -5.75 -9.55
N ILE A 89 -24.19 -4.43 -9.84
CA ILE A 89 -24.51 -3.40 -8.84
C ILE A 89 -25.91 -3.60 -8.27
N MET A 90 -26.91 -3.92 -9.11
CA MET A 90 -28.27 -4.22 -8.65
C MET A 90 -28.29 -5.46 -7.75
N SER A 91 -27.66 -6.56 -8.15
CA SER A 91 -27.54 -7.77 -7.33
C SER A 91 -26.89 -7.50 -5.97
N LEU A 92 -25.76 -6.78 -5.95
CA LEU A 92 -25.08 -6.42 -4.71
C LEU A 92 -25.92 -5.49 -3.81
N SER A 93 -26.71 -4.59 -4.40
CA SER A 93 -27.62 -3.70 -3.67
C SER A 93 -28.77 -4.47 -3.04
N GLU A 94 -29.31 -5.47 -3.74
CA GLU A 94 -30.35 -6.38 -3.21
C GLU A 94 -29.80 -7.24 -2.08
N ASP A 95 -28.60 -7.81 -2.24
CA ASP A 95 -27.94 -8.61 -1.21
C ASP A 95 -27.64 -7.77 0.05
N LEU A 96 -27.13 -6.54 -0.12
CA LEU A 96 -26.91 -5.63 0.99
C LEU A 96 -28.21 -5.30 1.74
N SER A 97 -29.30 -5.08 1.00
CA SER A 97 -30.62 -4.80 1.59
C SER A 97 -31.16 -6.01 2.35
N ARG A 98 -30.91 -7.23 1.87
CA ARG A 98 -31.25 -8.48 2.53
C ARG A 98 -30.46 -8.63 3.84
N GLN A 99 -29.13 -8.41 3.80
CA GLN A 99 -28.28 -8.49 4.97
C GLN A 99 -28.65 -7.45 6.04
N LYS A 100 -28.97 -6.22 5.65
CA LYS A 100 -29.43 -5.19 6.60
C LYS A 100 -30.74 -5.61 7.28
N ARG A 101 -31.67 -6.24 6.57
CA ARG A 101 -32.92 -6.77 7.18
C ARG A 101 -32.62 -7.91 8.15
N LEU A 102 -31.69 -8.81 7.82
CA LEU A 102 -31.26 -9.91 8.70
C LEU A 102 -30.62 -9.39 9.99
N VAL A 103 -29.69 -8.45 9.90
CA VAL A 103 -29.09 -7.79 11.06
C VAL A 103 -30.14 -7.08 11.92
N GLY A 104 -31.10 -6.42 11.29
CA GLY A 104 -32.22 -5.82 12.02
C GLY A 104 -33.04 -6.84 12.81
N ARG A 105 -33.32 -8.00 12.21
CA ARG A 105 -34.02 -9.12 12.89
C ARG A 105 -33.22 -9.68 14.07
N TYR A 106 -31.91 -9.90 13.91
CA TYR A 106 -31.08 -10.36 15.03
C TYR A 106 -30.96 -9.33 16.15
N ARG A 107 -30.88 -8.04 15.86
CA ARG A 107 -30.92 -6.98 16.88
C ARG A 107 -32.23 -6.95 17.63
N SER A 108 -33.37 -7.08 16.91
CA SER A 108 -34.69 -7.16 17.53
C SER A 108 -34.84 -8.43 18.39
N PHE A 109 -34.32 -9.55 17.92
CA PHE A 109 -34.27 -10.80 18.69
C PHE A 109 -33.44 -10.68 19.97
N SER A 110 -32.25 -10.08 19.89
CA SER A 110 -31.40 -9.84 21.07
C SER A 110 -32.13 -8.97 22.13
N ALA A 111 -32.78 -7.90 21.66
CA ALA A 111 -33.56 -7.05 22.60
C ALA A 111 -34.74 -7.80 23.25
N GLN A 112 -35.45 -8.62 22.50
CA GLN A 112 -36.53 -9.45 23.00
C GLN A 112 -36.02 -10.54 23.95
N LEU A 113 -34.84 -11.09 23.70
CA LEU A 113 -34.20 -12.07 24.59
C LEU A 113 -33.82 -11.45 25.94
N ASP A 114 -33.25 -10.24 25.90
CA ASP A 114 -32.91 -9.52 27.15
C ASP A 114 -34.16 -9.22 27.98
N GLU A 115 -35.24 -8.77 27.33
CA GLU A 115 -36.54 -8.52 28.01
C GLU A 115 -37.14 -9.79 28.60
N GLU A 116 -37.04 -10.92 27.86
CA GLU A 116 -37.58 -12.20 28.37
C GLU A 116 -36.75 -12.79 29.49
N ILE A 117 -35.42 -12.61 29.48
CA ILE A 117 -34.54 -12.97 30.59
C ILE A 117 -34.88 -12.17 31.84
N GLU A 118 -35.09 -10.85 31.74
CA GLU A 118 -35.49 -10.01 32.85
C GLU A 118 -36.86 -10.43 33.41
N ARG A 119 -37.81 -10.75 32.57
CA ARG A 119 -39.17 -11.21 32.93
C ARG A 119 -39.12 -12.52 33.71
N LEU A 120 -38.30 -13.47 33.28
CA LEU A 120 -38.21 -14.82 33.84
C LEU A 120 -37.29 -14.92 35.09
N ALA A 121 -36.49 -13.90 35.36
CA ALA A 121 -35.50 -13.93 36.45
C ALA A 121 -36.07 -14.18 37.85
N ALA A 122 -37.38 -14.02 38.03
CA ALA A 122 -38.07 -14.22 39.31
C ALA A 122 -38.91 -15.52 39.40
N GLU A 123 -38.91 -16.38 38.36
CA GLU A 123 -39.79 -17.57 38.32
C GLU A 123 -39.05 -18.91 38.58
N PRO A 124 -39.68 -19.88 39.31
CA PRO A 124 -39.06 -21.16 39.68
C PRO A 124 -38.69 -22.06 38.49
N ASP A 125 -39.42 -21.94 37.37
CA ASP A 125 -39.23 -22.76 36.13
C ASP A 125 -38.67 -21.94 34.97
N ALA A 126 -37.99 -20.85 35.25
CA ALA A 126 -37.46 -19.89 34.28
C ALA A 126 -36.65 -20.52 33.16
N LEU A 127 -35.82 -21.51 33.45
CA LEU A 127 -34.98 -22.19 32.46
C LEU A 127 -35.76 -22.98 31.39
N GLN A 128 -36.87 -23.64 31.82
CA GLN A 128 -37.71 -24.39 30.87
C GLN A 128 -38.52 -23.44 29.96
N GLN A 129 -39.04 -22.37 30.53
CA GLN A 129 -39.79 -21.36 29.76
C GLN A 129 -38.91 -20.60 28.79
N LEU A 130 -37.69 -20.21 29.20
CA LEU A 130 -36.71 -19.55 28.31
C LEU A 130 -36.30 -20.45 27.14
N ARG A 131 -36.07 -21.75 27.42
CA ARG A 131 -35.73 -22.71 26.38
C ARG A 131 -36.85 -22.88 25.33
N ALA A 132 -38.08 -23.01 25.78
CA ALA A 132 -39.25 -23.12 24.89
C ALA A 132 -39.44 -21.83 24.06
N TRP A 133 -39.26 -20.67 24.65
CA TRP A 133 -39.33 -19.39 23.96
C TRP A 133 -38.21 -19.25 22.94
N LEU A 134 -36.95 -19.62 23.26
CA LEU A 134 -35.80 -19.60 22.36
C LEU A 134 -36.05 -20.51 21.12
N GLU A 135 -36.50 -21.74 21.32
CA GLU A 135 -36.81 -22.69 20.22
C GLU A 135 -37.87 -22.09 19.30
N GLN A 136 -38.90 -21.45 19.83
CA GLN A 136 -39.95 -20.82 19.04
C GLN A 136 -39.50 -19.56 18.32
N ALA A 137 -38.66 -18.74 18.95
CA ALA A 137 -38.14 -17.51 18.37
C ALA A 137 -37.10 -17.77 17.27
N MET A 138 -36.24 -18.79 17.43
CA MET A 138 -35.30 -19.22 16.40
C MET A 138 -36.01 -19.78 15.17
N THR A 139 -37.06 -20.57 15.36
CA THR A 139 -37.84 -21.10 14.24
C THR A 139 -38.46 -19.98 13.38
N LYS A 140 -38.86 -18.86 13.98
CA LYS A 140 -39.36 -17.69 13.24
C LYS A 140 -38.28 -16.96 12.42
N ILE A 141 -37.02 -16.97 12.88
CA ILE A 141 -35.91 -16.38 12.14
C ILE A 141 -35.56 -17.23 10.93
N ASP A 142 -35.63 -18.56 11.06
CA ASP A 142 -35.21 -19.51 10.02
C ASP A 142 -36.27 -19.74 8.94
N THR A 143 -37.56 -19.55 9.22
CA THR A 143 -38.67 -19.88 8.26
C THR A 143 -38.96 -18.79 7.24
N GLU A 144 -38.37 -17.61 7.32
CA GLU A 144 -38.66 -16.52 6.39
C GLU A 144 -37.70 -16.41 5.18
N ASP A 145 -36.70 -17.28 5.02
CA ASP A 145 -35.76 -17.23 3.88
C ASP A 145 -35.16 -18.62 3.54
N ASP A 146 -35.98 -19.51 2.95
CA ASP A 146 -35.53 -20.78 2.40
C ASP A 146 -34.96 -20.56 0.99
N THR A 147 -33.72 -20.20 0.83
CA THR A 147 -32.80 -20.55 -0.27
C THR A 147 -31.51 -19.76 -0.22
N ILE A 148 -30.61 -20.06 0.66
CA ILE A 148 -29.23 -19.61 0.49
C ILE A 148 -28.28 -20.78 0.75
N ASP A 149 -27.60 -21.19 -0.32
CA ASP A 149 -26.48 -22.13 -0.29
C ASP A 149 -25.39 -21.60 0.66
N GLN A 150 -25.13 -22.31 1.77
CA GLN A 150 -24.18 -21.92 2.82
C GLN A 150 -22.76 -21.56 2.31
N PRO A 151 -22.23 -22.11 1.21
CA PRO A 151 -20.92 -21.72 0.68
C PRO A 151 -20.90 -20.28 0.16
N PHE A 152 -22.02 -19.78 -0.41
CA PHE A 152 -22.07 -18.46 -1.04
C PHE A 152 -22.13 -17.31 -0.01
N VAL A 153 -22.77 -17.55 1.13
CA VAL A 153 -22.85 -16.56 2.23
C VAL A 153 -21.47 -16.30 2.84
N ASN A 154 -20.67 -17.35 3.02
CA ASN A 154 -19.33 -17.23 3.56
C ASN A 154 -18.36 -16.48 2.65
N GLU A 155 -18.43 -16.65 1.32
CA GLU A 155 -17.59 -15.90 0.37
C GLU A 155 -17.99 -14.43 0.25
N THR A 156 -19.28 -14.13 0.31
CA THR A 156 -19.78 -12.74 0.21
C THR A 156 -19.49 -11.96 1.49
N PHE A 157 -19.58 -12.60 2.65
CA PHE A 157 -19.24 -12.00 3.95
C PHE A 157 -17.75 -11.64 4.03
N LEU A 158 -16.86 -12.49 3.53
CA LEU A 158 -15.42 -12.24 3.49
C LEU A 158 -15.03 -11.07 2.56
N ARG A 159 -15.87 -10.72 1.61
CA ARG A 159 -15.64 -9.57 0.70
C ARG A 159 -15.99 -8.21 1.31
N VAL A 160 -16.69 -8.17 2.42
CA VAL A 160 -17.20 -6.94 3.03
C VAL A 160 -16.50 -6.63 4.36
N MET A 161 -15.82 -7.60 4.97
CA MET A 161 -15.15 -7.40 6.27
C MET A 161 -13.66 -7.10 6.04
N SER A 162 -13.20 -5.95 6.51
CA SER A 162 -11.80 -5.70 6.74
C SER A 162 -11.46 -6.09 8.19
N ALA A 163 -10.47 -6.96 8.37
CA ALA A 163 -9.91 -7.28 9.67
C ALA A 163 -8.64 -6.44 9.89
N GLN A 164 -8.44 -5.95 11.10
CA GLN A 164 -7.19 -5.30 11.47
C GLN A 164 -6.19 -6.35 11.93
N ALA A 165 -4.99 -6.31 11.37
CA ALA A 165 -3.85 -7.11 11.83
C ALA A 165 -2.84 -6.21 12.52
N THR A 166 -2.39 -6.61 13.71
CA THR A 166 -1.27 -5.99 14.42
C THR A 166 -0.11 -6.97 14.46
N VAL A 167 1.05 -6.56 14.00
CA VAL A 167 2.28 -7.38 14.00
C VAL A 167 3.11 -7.06 15.22
N ILE A 168 3.51 -8.08 15.95
CA ILE A 168 4.45 -7.95 17.07
C ILE A 168 5.80 -8.58 16.69
N PRO A 169 6.93 -8.01 17.12
CA PRO A 169 7.09 -6.93 18.11
C PRO A 169 7.07 -5.49 17.57
N SER A 170 6.86 -5.28 16.25
CA SER A 170 6.93 -3.94 15.64
C SER A 170 5.75 -3.03 16.01
N ASN A 171 4.59 -3.62 16.36
CA ASN A 171 3.30 -2.95 16.51
C ASN A 171 2.78 -2.27 15.23
N HIS A 172 3.26 -2.68 14.07
CA HIS A 172 2.72 -2.24 12.80
C HIS A 172 1.30 -2.77 12.61
N GLU A 173 0.43 -1.92 12.09
CA GLU A 173 -0.97 -2.24 11.83
C GLU A 173 -1.29 -2.14 10.35
N PHE A 174 -2.04 -3.12 9.84
CA PHE A 174 -2.55 -3.11 8.47
C PHE A 174 -3.94 -3.75 8.40
N PHE A 175 -4.65 -3.49 7.30
CA PHE A 175 -5.98 -4.05 7.08
C PHE A 175 -5.91 -5.18 6.06
N ILE A 176 -6.60 -6.27 6.38
CA ILE A 176 -6.80 -7.43 5.51
C ILE A 176 -8.21 -7.31 4.94
N GLU A 177 -8.32 -7.18 3.61
CA GLU A 177 -9.59 -6.93 2.94
C GLU A 177 -10.10 -8.19 2.24
N GLY A 178 -11.34 -8.54 2.52
CA GLY A 178 -12.02 -9.64 1.83
C GLY A 178 -11.31 -10.99 1.97
N ALA A 179 -10.91 -11.57 0.85
CA ALA A 179 -10.26 -12.89 0.78
C ALA A 179 -8.75 -12.81 0.48
N GLU A 180 -8.15 -11.61 0.57
CA GLU A 180 -6.70 -11.49 0.38
C GLU A 180 -5.93 -12.23 1.47
N SER A 181 -4.72 -12.66 1.17
CA SER A 181 -3.89 -13.34 2.16
C SER A 181 -3.28 -12.32 3.14
N ILE A 182 -3.03 -12.77 4.37
CA ILE A 182 -2.34 -11.98 5.39
C ILE A 182 -1.02 -11.42 4.86
N LEU A 183 -0.26 -12.22 4.09
CA LEU A 183 0.98 -11.77 3.47
C LEU A 183 0.75 -10.63 2.47
N GLU A 184 -0.20 -10.79 1.54
CA GLU A 184 -0.47 -9.76 0.52
C GLU A 184 -0.98 -8.46 1.16
N ALA A 185 -1.84 -8.56 2.16
CA ALA A 185 -2.30 -7.41 2.93
C ALA A 185 -1.15 -6.68 3.66
N GLY A 186 -0.26 -7.43 4.33
CA GLY A 186 0.91 -6.87 5.01
C GLY A 186 1.88 -6.18 4.04
N LEU A 187 2.17 -6.82 2.89
CA LEU A 187 3.02 -6.20 1.85
C LEU A 187 2.37 -4.94 1.26
N ARG A 188 1.07 -4.96 0.98
CA ARG A 188 0.32 -3.79 0.54
C ARG A 188 0.35 -2.67 1.58
N GLY A 189 0.34 -3.01 2.86
CA GLY A 189 0.54 -2.08 3.97
C GLY A 189 2.00 -1.61 4.16
N GLY A 190 2.93 -2.05 3.30
CA GLY A 190 4.33 -1.64 3.33
C GLY A 190 5.22 -2.46 4.28
N LEU A 191 4.70 -3.48 4.95
CA LEU A 191 5.49 -4.27 5.91
C LEU A 191 6.54 -5.14 5.22
N ALA A 192 7.76 -5.15 5.72
CA ALA A 192 8.86 -5.95 5.22
C ALA A 192 8.85 -7.39 5.79
N LEU A 193 7.71 -8.08 5.67
CA LEU A 193 7.52 -9.45 6.14
C LEU A 193 8.48 -10.43 5.47
N ASN A 194 8.70 -11.58 6.11
CA ASN A 194 9.48 -12.65 5.50
C ASN A 194 8.64 -13.47 4.52
N TYR A 195 9.10 -13.64 3.28
CA TYR A 195 8.42 -14.43 2.25
C TYR A 195 9.37 -14.83 1.10
N GLY A 196 8.87 -15.67 0.18
CA GLY A 196 9.58 -16.08 -1.02
C GLY A 196 8.61 -16.44 -2.15
N CYS A 197 7.94 -17.59 -2.07
CA CYS A 197 7.12 -18.10 -3.16
C CYS A 197 5.67 -17.58 -3.22
N SER A 198 5.12 -17.03 -2.17
CA SER A 198 3.71 -16.57 -2.02
C SER A 198 2.61 -17.57 -2.43
N ASN A 199 2.96 -18.85 -2.62
CA ASN A 199 2.04 -19.92 -3.04
C ASN A 199 2.01 -21.14 -2.10
N GLY A 200 2.62 -21.02 -0.91
CA GLY A 200 2.57 -22.03 0.14
C GLY A 200 3.61 -23.15 0.04
N ASN A 201 4.63 -23.04 -0.82
CA ASN A 201 5.59 -24.13 -1.04
C ASN A 201 6.89 -23.98 -0.23
N CYS A 202 7.36 -22.75 0.03
CA CYS A 202 8.69 -22.53 0.63
C CYS A 202 8.68 -22.42 2.16
N GLY A 203 7.56 -22.09 2.79
CA GLY A 203 7.45 -21.92 4.24
C GLY A 203 8.02 -20.61 4.81
N LEU A 204 8.61 -19.73 3.98
CA LEU A 204 9.25 -18.49 4.46
C LEU A 204 8.26 -17.47 5.05
N CYS A 205 7.00 -17.48 4.60
CA CYS A 205 5.94 -16.60 5.13
C CYS A 205 5.28 -17.16 6.40
N LYS A 206 6.01 -18.02 7.13
CA LYS A 206 5.52 -18.56 8.40
C LYS A 206 5.45 -17.46 9.45
N LEU A 207 4.29 -17.33 10.10
CA LEU A 207 4.03 -16.40 11.19
C LEU A 207 3.15 -17.09 12.23
N ARG A 208 3.09 -16.55 13.45
CA ARG A 208 2.30 -17.11 14.54
C ARG A 208 1.09 -16.23 14.84
N VAL A 209 -0.09 -16.82 14.91
CA VAL A 209 -1.31 -16.17 15.39
C VAL A 209 -1.31 -16.19 16.91
N VAL A 210 -1.26 -15.01 17.50
CA VAL A 210 -1.30 -14.84 18.97
C VAL A 210 -2.75 -14.73 19.44
N SER A 211 -3.59 -14.01 18.69
CA SER A 211 -5.03 -13.89 18.96
C SER A 211 -5.80 -13.60 17.67
N GLY A 212 -7.10 -13.88 17.70
CA GLY A 212 -8.02 -13.70 16.59
C GLY A 212 -8.26 -14.97 15.79
N GLU A 213 -9.18 -14.88 14.84
CA GLU A 213 -9.62 -16.00 14.01
C GLU A 213 -9.08 -15.86 12.58
N ILE A 214 -8.63 -16.97 12.02
CA ILE A 214 -8.10 -17.04 10.67
C ILE A 214 -8.80 -18.12 9.85
N ARG A 215 -8.74 -17.98 8.54
CA ARG A 215 -9.24 -18.97 7.59
C ARG A 215 -8.20 -19.28 6.52
N LYS A 216 -8.06 -20.56 6.23
CA LYS A 216 -7.23 -21.02 5.11
C LYS A 216 -7.91 -20.70 3.79
N THR A 217 -7.22 -19.97 2.90
CA THR A 217 -7.72 -19.56 1.58
C THR A 217 -7.16 -20.38 0.43
N LYS A 218 -5.93 -20.92 0.60
CA LYS A 218 -5.24 -21.72 -0.43
C LYS A 218 -4.69 -22.99 0.17
N HIS A 219 -4.66 -24.05 -0.63
CA HIS A 219 -3.91 -25.26 -0.28
C HIS A 219 -2.40 -24.95 -0.35
N HIS A 220 -1.61 -25.62 0.48
CA HIS A 220 -0.15 -25.49 0.48
C HIS A 220 0.51 -26.85 0.61
N ASP A 221 1.67 -27.01 -0.04
CA ASP A 221 2.46 -28.24 -0.02
C ASP A 221 3.47 -28.25 1.14
N TYR A 222 3.81 -27.08 1.67
CA TYR A 222 4.68 -26.96 2.84
C TYR A 222 4.00 -27.57 4.08
N SER A 223 4.67 -28.51 4.72
CA SER A 223 4.14 -29.20 5.90
C SER A 223 4.61 -28.51 7.18
N LEU A 224 3.71 -27.83 7.87
CA LEU A 224 3.93 -27.42 9.25
C LEU A 224 3.90 -28.64 10.16
N THR A 225 4.83 -28.74 11.09
CA THR A 225 4.84 -29.80 12.10
C THR A 225 3.63 -29.66 13.04
N GLU A 226 3.22 -30.74 13.68
CA GLU A 226 2.12 -30.71 14.65
C GLU A 226 2.43 -29.79 15.85
N ALA A 227 3.71 -29.70 16.24
CA ALA A 227 4.14 -28.76 17.28
C ALA A 227 3.95 -27.30 16.83
N GLU A 228 4.32 -26.94 15.58
CA GLU A 228 4.11 -25.59 15.04
C GLU A 228 2.63 -25.25 14.93
N LYS A 229 1.80 -26.17 14.45
CA LYS A 229 0.35 -25.98 14.40
C LYS A 229 -0.24 -25.76 15.80
N GLY A 230 0.21 -26.55 16.78
CA GLY A 230 -0.20 -26.43 18.19
C GLY A 230 0.21 -25.09 18.84
N LEU A 231 1.30 -24.47 18.36
CA LEU A 231 1.77 -23.16 18.77
C LEU A 231 1.10 -21.99 18.00
N GLY A 232 0.22 -22.27 17.04
CA GLY A 232 -0.49 -21.26 16.25
C GLY A 232 0.28 -20.78 15.01
N TYR A 233 1.31 -21.48 14.54
CA TYR A 233 2.00 -21.12 13.31
C TYR A 233 1.17 -21.42 12.07
N ILE A 234 1.19 -20.47 11.13
CA ILE A 234 0.51 -20.55 9.83
C ILE A 234 1.42 -20.04 8.70
N LEU A 235 0.99 -20.25 7.46
CA LEU A 235 1.60 -19.59 6.29
C LEU A 235 0.77 -18.35 5.92
N GLY A 236 1.33 -17.16 6.06
CA GLY A 236 0.66 -15.90 5.78
C GLY A 236 0.11 -15.80 4.35
N CYS A 237 0.79 -16.42 3.37
CA CYS A 237 0.33 -16.40 1.96
C CYS A 237 -0.87 -17.32 1.66
N CYS A 238 -1.26 -18.20 2.60
CA CYS A 238 -2.33 -19.19 2.43
C CYS A 238 -3.51 -18.99 3.38
N ASN A 239 -3.46 -17.96 4.21
CA ASN A 239 -4.50 -17.68 5.21
C ASN A 239 -4.95 -16.22 5.13
N THR A 240 -6.20 -15.97 5.48
CA THR A 240 -6.81 -14.66 5.68
C THR A 240 -7.36 -14.54 7.10
N ALA A 241 -7.58 -13.33 7.58
CA ALA A 241 -8.21 -13.10 8.88
C ALA A 241 -9.73 -13.03 8.77
N LEU A 242 -10.43 -13.60 9.75
CA LEU A 242 -11.89 -13.51 9.92
C LEU A 242 -12.29 -12.47 10.97
N SER A 243 -11.39 -12.15 11.90
CA SER A 243 -11.54 -11.12 12.93
C SER A 243 -10.26 -10.30 13.02
N ASP A 244 -10.23 -9.28 13.86
CA ASP A 244 -8.98 -8.62 14.21
C ASP A 244 -8.00 -9.64 14.76
N VAL A 245 -6.74 -9.59 14.30
CA VAL A 245 -5.71 -10.56 14.64
C VAL A 245 -4.45 -9.89 15.17
N VAL A 246 -3.80 -10.55 16.12
CA VAL A 246 -2.43 -10.22 16.53
C VAL A 246 -1.51 -11.31 16.02
N LEU A 247 -0.51 -10.90 15.25
CA LEU A 247 0.41 -11.78 14.56
C LEU A 247 1.83 -11.56 15.09
N GLU A 248 2.53 -12.63 15.37
CA GLU A 248 3.97 -12.56 15.62
C GLU A 248 4.71 -12.95 14.34
N ALA A 249 5.46 -11.99 13.79
CA ALA A 249 6.20 -12.17 12.56
C ALA A 249 7.52 -11.39 12.58
N ASP A 250 8.51 -11.93 11.89
CA ASP A 250 9.78 -11.24 11.67
C ASP A 250 9.63 -10.27 10.49
N GLU A 251 9.93 -9.01 10.73
CA GLU A 251 10.06 -7.98 9.73
C GLU A 251 11.53 -7.60 9.54
N ALA A 252 11.93 -7.34 8.30
CA ALA A 252 13.26 -6.79 8.05
C ALA A 252 13.29 -5.32 8.52
N ARG A 253 14.26 -5.00 9.37
CA ARG A 253 14.45 -3.65 9.92
C ARG A 253 15.64 -2.93 9.31
N SER A 254 16.48 -3.69 8.63
CA SER A 254 17.69 -3.19 7.99
C SER A 254 17.99 -3.93 6.69
N SER A 255 18.82 -3.34 5.86
CA SER A 255 19.26 -3.96 4.61
C SER A 255 20.00 -5.29 4.82
N SER A 256 20.59 -5.52 6.00
CA SER A 256 21.29 -6.76 6.34
C SER A 256 20.36 -7.93 6.63
N ASP A 257 19.07 -7.67 6.92
CA ASP A 257 18.08 -8.70 7.25
C ASP A 257 17.54 -9.40 6.00
N ILE A 258 17.82 -8.82 4.82
CA ILE A 258 17.38 -9.37 3.55
C ILE A 258 18.57 -9.95 2.79
N PRO A 259 18.64 -11.28 2.62
CA PRO A 259 19.73 -11.89 1.87
C PRO A 259 19.62 -11.53 0.38
N LYS A 260 20.76 -11.55 -0.31
CA LYS A 260 20.78 -11.45 -1.77
C LYS A 260 20.02 -12.61 -2.39
N GLN A 261 19.22 -12.29 -3.38
CA GLN A 261 18.42 -13.24 -4.15
C GLN A 261 18.87 -13.18 -5.61
N ASN A 262 18.73 -14.29 -6.32
CA ASN A 262 18.97 -14.37 -7.74
C ASN A 262 17.71 -14.91 -8.40
N ILE A 263 17.02 -14.07 -9.15
CA ILE A 263 15.72 -14.39 -9.74
C ILE A 263 15.64 -14.02 -11.21
N PRO A 264 15.01 -14.85 -12.05
CA PRO A 264 14.71 -14.49 -13.43
C PRO A 264 13.52 -13.53 -13.44
N ILE A 265 13.67 -12.40 -14.12
CA ILE A 265 12.59 -11.42 -14.32
C ILE A 265 12.33 -11.24 -15.81
N ARG A 266 11.13 -10.79 -16.18
CA ARG A 266 10.77 -10.54 -17.57
C ARG A 266 10.45 -9.08 -17.83
N ILE A 267 10.96 -8.53 -18.92
CA ILE A 267 10.61 -7.20 -19.39
C ILE A 267 9.12 -7.18 -19.74
N ARG A 268 8.37 -6.24 -19.15
CA ARG A 268 6.96 -6.01 -19.45
C ARG A 268 6.77 -4.84 -20.39
N LYS A 269 7.56 -3.79 -20.19
CA LYS A 269 7.49 -2.55 -20.95
C LYS A 269 8.81 -1.82 -20.86
N ILE A 270 9.17 -1.13 -21.93
CA ILE A 270 10.27 -0.17 -21.96
C ILE A 270 9.66 1.14 -22.47
N ASP A 271 9.69 2.17 -21.64
CA ASP A 271 9.26 3.52 -21.99
C ASP A 271 10.47 4.43 -22.10
N ARG A 272 10.40 5.39 -23.00
CA ARG A 272 11.42 6.42 -23.18
C ARG A 272 10.79 7.80 -23.00
N PRO A 273 10.71 8.30 -21.75
CA PRO A 273 10.06 9.58 -21.48
C PRO A 273 10.80 10.78 -22.08
N ASN A 274 12.13 10.68 -22.24
CA ASN A 274 12.99 11.65 -22.92
C ASN A 274 14.18 10.91 -23.56
N GLN A 275 15.15 11.66 -24.10
CA GLN A 275 16.31 11.06 -24.79
C GLN A 275 17.35 10.46 -23.83
N GLN A 276 17.31 10.80 -22.56
CA GLN A 276 18.34 10.46 -21.58
C GLN A 276 17.95 9.29 -20.66
N VAL A 277 16.66 8.91 -20.59
CA VAL A 277 16.16 7.95 -19.61
C VAL A 277 15.30 6.86 -20.26
N LEU A 278 15.57 5.61 -19.89
CA LEU A 278 14.72 4.46 -20.11
C LEU A 278 14.01 4.05 -18.82
N ILE A 279 12.73 3.77 -18.89
CA ILE A 279 11.94 3.20 -17.81
C ILE A 279 11.64 1.77 -18.17
N VAL A 280 12.24 0.84 -17.47
CA VAL A 280 12.11 -0.60 -17.69
C VAL A 280 11.21 -1.17 -16.62
N SER A 281 9.98 -1.51 -17.00
CA SER A 281 9.04 -2.23 -16.15
C SER A 281 9.22 -3.73 -16.33
N THR A 282 9.45 -4.45 -15.25
CA THR A 282 9.69 -5.89 -15.27
C THR A 282 8.70 -6.62 -14.39
N ARG A 283 8.65 -7.94 -14.51
CA ARG A 283 7.80 -8.80 -13.69
C ARG A 283 8.57 -9.98 -13.13
N THR A 284 8.45 -10.20 -11.83
CA THR A 284 8.97 -11.37 -11.14
C THR A 284 8.04 -12.58 -11.32
N PRO A 285 8.56 -13.83 -11.27
CA PRO A 285 7.71 -15.01 -11.20
C PRO A 285 6.91 -15.04 -9.89
N ARG A 286 5.68 -15.52 -9.94
CA ARG A 286 4.87 -15.71 -8.72
C ARG A 286 5.50 -16.66 -7.70
N THR A 287 6.37 -17.56 -8.15
CA THR A 287 7.04 -18.56 -7.32
C THR A 287 8.37 -18.08 -6.74
N SER A 288 8.86 -16.91 -7.16
CA SER A 288 10.13 -16.32 -6.72
C SER A 288 10.05 -14.82 -6.83
N ARG A 289 9.50 -14.21 -5.80
CA ARG A 289 9.33 -12.74 -5.72
C ARG A 289 10.56 -12.12 -5.09
N LEU A 290 10.89 -10.88 -5.44
CA LEU A 290 12.01 -10.16 -4.84
C LEU A 290 11.56 -9.54 -3.51
N ARG A 291 12.18 -9.93 -2.41
CA ARG A 291 12.07 -9.23 -1.14
C ARG A 291 13.15 -8.16 -1.07
N PHE A 292 12.78 -6.91 -0.84
CA PHE A 292 13.71 -5.77 -0.77
C PHE A 292 13.11 -4.64 0.08
N LEU A 293 13.94 -3.67 0.46
CA LEU A 293 13.51 -2.40 1.07
C LEU A 293 13.54 -1.29 0.02
N ALA A 294 12.66 -0.31 0.15
CA ALA A 294 12.64 0.85 -0.74
C ALA A 294 13.99 1.58 -0.71
N GLY A 295 14.47 2.01 -1.89
CA GLY A 295 15.76 2.65 -2.08
C GLY A 295 16.92 1.70 -2.34
N GLN A 296 16.76 0.38 -2.16
CA GLN A 296 17.79 -0.59 -2.53
C GLN A 296 17.98 -0.72 -4.04
N ARG A 297 19.12 -1.27 -4.43
CA ARG A 297 19.56 -1.48 -5.81
C ARG A 297 19.66 -2.96 -6.14
N ALA A 298 19.67 -3.28 -7.42
CA ALA A 298 19.90 -4.63 -7.92
C ALA A 298 20.79 -4.62 -9.17
N THR A 299 21.51 -5.72 -9.39
CA THR A 299 22.22 -5.98 -10.62
C THR A 299 21.26 -6.65 -11.62
N LEU A 300 21.11 -6.06 -12.79
CA LEU A 300 20.44 -6.67 -13.93
C LEU A 300 21.48 -7.26 -14.87
N SER A 301 21.28 -8.50 -15.30
CA SER A 301 22.19 -9.20 -16.22
C SER A 301 21.43 -9.79 -17.37
N ILE A 302 22.02 -9.71 -18.56
CA ILE A 302 21.54 -10.39 -19.77
C ILE A 302 22.69 -11.25 -20.29
N GLU A 303 22.40 -12.51 -20.58
CA GLU A 303 23.39 -13.46 -21.10
C GLU A 303 24.01 -12.93 -22.40
N HIS A 304 25.34 -12.96 -22.51
CA HIS A 304 26.14 -12.46 -23.63
C HIS A 304 26.14 -10.94 -23.87
N VAL A 305 25.45 -10.14 -23.03
CA VAL A 305 25.45 -8.68 -23.08
C VAL A 305 26.34 -8.10 -21.97
N GLY A 306 26.04 -8.46 -20.73
CA GLY A 306 26.74 -7.94 -19.56
C GLY A 306 25.82 -7.78 -18.35
N SER A 307 26.24 -6.92 -17.43
CA SER A 307 25.47 -6.58 -16.24
C SER A 307 25.56 -5.08 -15.94
N GLY A 308 24.51 -4.53 -15.36
CA GLY A 308 24.42 -3.15 -14.88
C GLY A 308 23.79 -3.12 -13.48
N PHE A 309 24.12 -2.09 -12.71
CA PHE A 309 23.69 -1.93 -11.31
C PHE A 309 22.78 -0.72 -11.17
N TYR A 310 21.48 -0.97 -10.89
CA TYR A 310 20.45 0.06 -10.95
C TYR A 310 19.59 0.11 -9.68
N PRO A 311 19.06 1.29 -9.31
CA PRO A 311 18.08 1.42 -8.25
C PRO A 311 16.76 0.73 -8.62
N ILE A 312 16.09 0.13 -7.61
CA ILE A 312 14.74 -0.37 -7.75
C ILE A 312 13.80 0.81 -7.49
N ALA A 313 13.20 1.35 -8.56
CA ALA A 313 12.41 2.58 -8.55
C ALA A 313 10.93 2.35 -8.22
N SER A 314 10.57 1.19 -7.69
CA SER A 314 9.21 0.82 -7.27
C SER A 314 9.14 0.54 -5.77
N CYS A 315 7.96 0.72 -5.20
CA CYS A 315 7.69 0.35 -3.81
C CYS A 315 7.81 -1.16 -3.60
N PRO A 316 8.36 -1.64 -2.47
CA PRO A 316 8.32 -3.05 -2.08
C PRO A 316 6.90 -3.62 -1.96
N CYS A 317 5.90 -2.78 -1.78
CA CYS A 317 4.49 -3.16 -1.74
C CYS A 317 3.98 -3.80 -3.05
N ASP A 318 4.65 -3.53 -4.19
CA ASP A 318 4.42 -4.18 -5.49
C ASP A 318 5.68 -4.92 -5.98
N ASP A 319 6.10 -5.91 -5.21
CA ASP A 319 7.29 -6.74 -5.45
C ASP A 319 7.20 -7.65 -6.68
N MET A 320 6.03 -7.72 -7.31
CA MET A 320 5.83 -8.43 -8.57
C MET A 320 6.12 -7.58 -9.81
N ASN A 321 5.98 -6.27 -9.72
CA ASN A 321 6.15 -5.35 -10.84
C ASN A 321 7.26 -4.35 -10.51
N LEU A 322 8.51 -4.75 -10.76
CA LEU A 322 9.66 -3.92 -10.48
C LEU A 322 9.89 -2.92 -11.62
N GLN A 323 10.28 -1.71 -11.25
CA GLN A 323 10.62 -0.65 -12.18
C GLN A 323 12.06 -0.20 -11.97
N PHE A 324 12.77 0.00 -13.09
CA PHE A 324 14.12 0.52 -13.12
C PHE A 324 14.16 1.73 -14.03
N HIS A 325 14.75 2.83 -13.57
CA HIS A 325 15.06 3.97 -14.42
C HIS A 325 16.54 3.92 -14.74
N ILE A 326 16.86 3.90 -16.02
CA ILE A 326 18.21 3.65 -16.53
C ILE A 326 18.61 4.81 -17.41
N ALA A 327 19.75 5.42 -17.12
CA ALA A 327 20.31 6.46 -17.99
C ALA A 327 20.74 5.84 -19.32
N VAL A 328 20.43 6.52 -20.43
CA VAL A 328 20.89 6.13 -21.76
C VAL A 328 22.38 6.47 -21.86
N ASP A 329 23.23 5.47 -21.60
CA ASP A 329 24.68 5.59 -21.68
C ASP A 329 25.24 4.53 -22.63
N SER A 330 26.00 4.96 -23.61
CA SER A 330 26.66 4.08 -24.57
C SER A 330 27.76 3.22 -23.94
N GLN A 331 28.27 3.60 -22.78
CA GLN A 331 29.28 2.83 -22.03
C GLN A 331 28.67 1.71 -21.18
N ASP A 332 27.40 1.84 -20.82
CA ASP A 332 26.64 0.79 -20.12
C ASP A 332 26.09 -0.24 -21.14
N PRO A 333 26.59 -1.49 -21.14
CA PRO A 333 26.18 -2.48 -22.12
C PRO A 333 24.70 -2.87 -21.98
N ILE A 334 24.15 -2.84 -20.75
CA ILE A 334 22.75 -3.15 -20.48
C ILE A 334 21.88 -2.00 -20.96
N ALA A 335 22.22 -0.74 -20.62
CA ALA A 335 21.48 0.43 -21.06
C ALA A 335 21.37 0.48 -22.60
N ARG A 336 22.51 0.30 -23.27
CA ARG A 336 22.55 0.25 -24.74
C ARG A 336 21.71 -0.88 -25.33
N TYR A 337 21.79 -2.09 -24.76
CA TYR A 337 20.99 -3.21 -25.24
C TYR A 337 19.49 -2.96 -25.04
N LEU A 338 19.11 -2.43 -23.88
CA LEU A 338 17.71 -2.11 -23.57
C LEU A 338 17.14 -1.01 -24.48
N ASP A 339 17.98 -0.07 -24.90
CA ASP A 339 17.58 1.00 -25.81
C ASP A 339 17.43 0.52 -27.28
N GLU A 340 18.37 -0.30 -27.78
CA GLU A 340 18.47 -0.63 -29.18
C GLU A 340 17.82 -1.96 -29.59
N SER A 341 17.83 -2.96 -28.68
CA SER A 341 17.63 -4.36 -29.06
C SER A 341 16.62 -5.13 -28.24
N ALA A 342 16.37 -4.74 -26.99
CA ALA A 342 15.56 -5.50 -26.06
C ALA A 342 14.08 -5.58 -26.47
N ARG A 343 13.45 -6.71 -26.14
CA ARG A 343 12.05 -6.99 -26.48
C ARG A 343 11.21 -7.25 -25.23
N VAL A 344 9.93 -6.95 -25.36
CA VAL A 344 8.93 -7.33 -24.34
C VAL A 344 8.91 -8.85 -24.16
N ASN A 345 8.79 -9.32 -22.93
CA ASN A 345 8.89 -10.70 -22.45
C ASN A 345 10.30 -11.32 -22.46
N GLU A 346 11.33 -10.56 -22.80
CA GLU A 346 12.69 -11.01 -22.68
C GLU A 346 13.08 -11.29 -21.22
N LEU A 347 13.95 -12.26 -21.00
CA LEU A 347 14.39 -12.72 -19.70
C LEU A 347 15.66 -11.97 -19.28
N LEU A 348 15.65 -11.40 -18.10
CA LEU A 348 16.83 -10.87 -17.42
C LEU A 348 17.03 -11.64 -16.12
N THR A 349 18.27 -11.68 -15.67
CA THR A 349 18.60 -12.13 -14.32
C THR A 349 18.77 -10.93 -13.41
N LEU A 350 18.07 -10.93 -12.28
CA LEU A 350 18.19 -9.94 -11.22
C LEU A 350 18.93 -10.55 -10.03
N GLU A 351 20.01 -9.92 -9.61
CA GLU A 351 20.72 -10.24 -8.38
C GLU A 351 20.67 -9.06 -7.41
N GLY A 352 20.10 -9.28 -6.23
CA GLY A 352 19.89 -8.25 -5.22
C GLY A 352 18.97 -8.75 -4.09
N PRO A 353 18.51 -7.85 -3.20
CA PRO A 353 18.83 -6.42 -3.16
C PRO A 353 20.22 -6.12 -2.56
N VAL A 354 20.70 -4.91 -2.81
CA VAL A 354 21.96 -4.38 -2.24
C VAL A 354 21.76 -2.89 -1.93
N GLY A 355 22.43 -2.41 -0.88
CA GLY A 355 22.43 -0.98 -0.51
C GLY A 355 21.78 -0.74 0.85
N SER A 356 22.23 0.35 1.49
CA SER A 356 21.75 0.81 2.81
C SER A 356 20.99 2.14 2.73
N PHE A 357 20.72 2.63 1.53
CA PHE A 357 19.92 3.83 1.29
C PHE A 357 18.43 3.48 1.39
N VAL A 358 17.94 3.34 2.63
CA VAL A 358 16.59 2.85 2.93
C VAL A 358 15.88 3.79 3.88
N LEU A 359 14.55 3.78 3.84
CA LEU A 359 13.70 4.62 4.68
C LEU A 359 13.86 4.26 6.17
N ASN A 360 13.96 5.28 7.02
CA ASN A 360 13.85 5.12 8.47
C ASN A 360 12.37 5.21 8.88
N GLU A 361 11.69 4.07 8.89
CA GLU A 361 10.26 3.98 9.15
C GLU A 361 9.86 4.35 10.59
N ASN A 362 10.83 4.33 11.53
CA ASN A 362 10.58 4.63 12.94
C ASN A 362 10.77 6.13 13.27
N SER A 363 11.12 6.95 12.31
CA SER A 363 11.29 8.38 12.53
C SER A 363 9.94 9.11 12.44
N PRO A 364 9.60 9.96 13.42
CA PRO A 364 8.39 10.78 13.35
C PRO A 364 8.61 12.08 12.55
N ARG A 365 9.81 12.30 11.99
CA ARG A 365 10.18 13.56 11.35
C ARG A 365 9.61 13.67 9.95
N PRO A 366 9.32 14.89 9.48
CA PRO A 366 9.10 15.15 8.07
C PRO A 366 10.27 14.68 7.21
N LEU A 367 9.96 14.19 6.01
CA LEU A 367 10.93 13.64 5.07
C LEU A 367 11.28 14.68 3.99
N VAL A 368 12.57 14.84 3.75
CA VAL A 368 13.10 15.70 2.69
C VAL A 368 13.82 14.83 1.67
N PHE A 369 13.24 14.65 0.51
CA PHE A 369 13.83 13.94 -0.61
C PHE A 369 14.45 14.92 -1.60
N ILE A 370 15.70 14.70 -1.96
CA ILE A 370 16.44 15.51 -2.90
C ILE A 370 16.97 14.60 -4.00
N ALA A 371 16.51 14.83 -5.22
CA ALA A 371 16.92 14.07 -6.41
C ALA A 371 17.61 14.97 -7.42
N GLN A 372 18.71 14.51 -8.00
CA GLN A 372 19.32 15.15 -9.17
C GLN A 372 19.20 14.21 -10.38
N GLY A 373 18.66 14.70 -11.48
CA GLY A 373 18.51 13.95 -12.72
C GLY A 373 17.89 12.56 -12.52
N ILE A 374 18.63 11.53 -12.91
CA ILE A 374 18.23 10.12 -12.81
C ILE A 374 18.18 9.61 -11.34
N GLY A 375 18.79 10.32 -10.38
CA GLY A 375 18.72 9.98 -8.97
C GLY A 375 17.30 9.91 -8.41
N PHE A 376 16.34 10.47 -9.12
CA PHE A 376 14.91 10.30 -8.82
C PHE A 376 14.48 8.82 -8.80
N ALA A 377 15.18 7.93 -9.49
CA ALA A 377 14.89 6.49 -9.47
C ALA A 377 14.91 5.89 -8.06
N SER A 378 15.97 6.15 -7.27
CA SER A 378 16.08 5.72 -5.87
C SER A 378 15.04 6.41 -4.99
N ILE A 379 14.84 7.70 -5.20
CA ILE A 379 13.94 8.55 -4.40
C ILE A 379 12.47 8.16 -4.62
N LYS A 380 12.08 7.82 -5.86
CA LYS A 380 10.70 7.42 -6.18
C LYS A 380 10.22 6.22 -5.36
N GLY A 381 11.04 5.18 -5.26
CA GLY A 381 10.72 4.00 -4.45
C GLY A 381 10.52 4.34 -2.97
N LEU A 382 11.38 5.23 -2.41
CA LEU A 382 11.26 5.72 -1.04
C LEU A 382 9.98 6.52 -0.81
N ILE A 383 9.63 7.43 -1.72
CA ILE A 383 8.40 8.25 -1.64
C ILE A 383 7.16 7.35 -1.67
N GLU A 384 7.07 6.44 -2.64
CA GLU A 384 5.94 5.52 -2.77
C GLU A 384 5.79 4.66 -1.51
N HIS A 385 6.89 4.22 -0.93
CA HIS A 385 6.91 3.45 0.30
C HIS A 385 6.49 4.28 1.52
N ALA A 386 7.01 5.50 1.67
CA ALA A 386 6.62 6.42 2.74
C ALA A 386 5.12 6.75 2.69
N MET A 387 4.56 6.90 1.48
CA MET A 387 3.12 7.08 1.27
C MET A 387 2.32 5.83 1.64
N ALA A 388 2.80 4.63 1.29
CA ALA A 388 2.13 3.37 1.59
C ALA A 388 2.05 3.12 3.10
N LEU A 389 3.12 3.42 3.83
CA LEU A 389 3.19 3.30 5.29
C LEU A 389 2.49 4.46 6.04
N ASP A 390 2.26 5.60 5.38
CA ASP A 390 1.73 6.83 6.00
C ASP A 390 2.58 7.28 7.22
N VAL A 391 3.91 7.14 7.11
CA VAL A 391 4.84 7.37 8.23
C VAL A 391 5.17 8.83 8.50
N ALA A 392 4.99 9.73 7.52
CA ALA A 392 5.40 11.11 7.63
C ALA A 392 4.22 12.09 7.60
N GLU A 393 4.22 13.05 8.55
CA GLU A 393 3.25 14.15 8.53
C GLU A 393 3.45 15.07 7.31
N LYS A 394 4.69 15.21 6.84
CA LYS A 394 5.05 16.04 5.69
C LYS A 394 6.18 15.42 4.89
N ILE A 395 6.05 15.47 3.57
CA ILE A 395 7.04 14.99 2.60
C ILE A 395 7.38 16.14 1.67
N TYR A 396 8.66 16.45 1.53
CA TYR A 396 9.18 17.41 0.57
C TYR A 396 9.99 16.67 -0.51
N LEU A 397 9.73 16.99 -1.76
CA LEU A 397 10.52 16.52 -2.90
C LEU A 397 11.13 17.72 -3.63
N PHE A 398 12.44 17.79 -3.64
CA PHE A 398 13.20 18.70 -4.48
C PHE A 398 13.85 17.89 -5.61
N TRP A 399 13.48 18.18 -6.84
CA TRP A 399 14.04 17.48 -7.99
C TRP A 399 14.76 18.45 -8.90
N ILE A 400 16.10 18.36 -8.93
CA ILE A 400 17.00 19.17 -9.73
C ILE A 400 17.10 18.54 -11.12
N ALA A 401 16.83 19.32 -12.17
CA ALA A 401 17.00 18.89 -13.54
C ALA A 401 18.48 18.61 -13.86
N ASP A 402 18.74 17.73 -14.80
CA ASP A 402 20.06 17.46 -15.33
C ASP A 402 20.20 18.14 -16.71
N GLY A 403 20.91 19.28 -16.74
CA GLY A 403 21.00 20.14 -17.92
C GLY A 403 19.67 20.80 -18.29
N ASP A 404 19.43 20.94 -19.60
CA ASP A 404 18.25 21.61 -20.16
C ASP A 404 16.98 20.72 -20.23
N GLU A 405 17.11 19.42 -19.94
CA GLU A 405 15.99 18.48 -20.00
C GLU A 405 15.12 18.57 -18.75
N PRO A 406 13.79 18.69 -18.90
CA PRO A 406 12.90 18.72 -17.76
C PRO A 406 12.84 17.36 -17.05
N GLN A 407 12.42 17.36 -15.80
CA GLN A 407 12.20 16.14 -14.99
C GLN A 407 11.23 15.21 -15.72
N TYR A 408 11.67 14.00 -16.04
CA TYR A 408 10.95 13.04 -16.88
C TYR A 408 9.64 12.52 -16.28
N PHE A 409 9.42 12.64 -14.98
CA PHE A 409 8.17 12.34 -14.28
C PHE A 409 7.56 13.58 -13.59
N ASN A 410 7.82 14.77 -14.11
CA ASN A 410 7.29 16.03 -13.56
C ASN A 410 5.76 16.00 -13.36
N ASN A 411 5.03 15.44 -14.33
CA ASN A 411 3.57 15.33 -14.22
C ASN A 411 3.12 14.40 -13.08
N LEU A 412 3.85 13.31 -12.83
CA LEU A 412 3.58 12.41 -11.71
C LEU A 412 3.79 13.13 -10.36
N CYS A 413 4.92 13.83 -10.23
CA CYS A 413 5.24 14.57 -9.00
C CYS A 413 4.24 15.70 -8.74
N ARG A 414 3.80 16.41 -9.77
CA ARG A 414 2.72 17.40 -9.67
C ARG A 414 1.40 16.76 -9.25
N ALA A 415 1.05 15.61 -9.83
CA ALA A 415 -0.16 14.88 -9.45
C ALA A 415 -0.14 14.46 -7.97
N TRP A 416 1.01 14.03 -7.45
CA TRP A 416 1.19 13.76 -6.02
C TRP A 416 1.00 15.03 -5.18
N ASN A 417 1.63 16.14 -5.60
CA ASN A 417 1.49 17.43 -4.93
C ASN A 417 0.04 17.94 -4.88
N ASP A 418 -0.69 17.75 -5.98
CA ASP A 418 -2.07 18.20 -6.09
C ASP A 418 -3.06 17.28 -5.34
N ALA A 419 -2.72 16.01 -5.20
CA ALA A 419 -3.59 15.00 -4.57
C ALA A 419 -3.36 14.85 -3.06
N LEU A 420 -2.16 15.17 -2.56
CA LEU A 420 -1.74 14.90 -1.18
C LEU A 420 -1.41 16.20 -0.44
N ASP A 421 -2.16 16.51 0.60
CA ASP A 421 -1.98 17.73 1.40
C ASP A 421 -0.63 17.75 2.16
N ASN A 422 -0.05 16.57 2.40
CA ASN A 422 1.23 16.40 3.09
C ASN A 422 2.43 16.27 2.15
N PHE A 423 2.26 16.42 0.83
CA PHE A 423 3.33 16.32 -0.15
C PHE A 423 3.60 17.68 -0.81
N ASP A 424 4.84 18.11 -0.81
CA ASP A 424 5.28 19.37 -1.40
C ASP A 424 6.38 19.10 -2.45
N TYR A 425 6.12 19.44 -3.71
CA TYR A 425 7.04 19.20 -4.83
C TYR A 425 7.60 20.50 -5.39
N VAL A 426 8.91 20.57 -5.48
CA VAL A 426 9.64 21.68 -6.08
C VAL A 426 10.55 21.17 -7.20
N ALA A 427 10.24 21.54 -8.44
CA ALA A 427 11.15 21.34 -9.57
C ALA A 427 12.21 22.44 -9.57
N LEU A 428 13.48 22.07 -9.56
CA LEU A 428 14.61 22.99 -9.60
C LEU A 428 15.37 22.83 -10.92
N GLU A 429 15.83 23.96 -11.48
CA GLU A 429 16.69 23.99 -12.66
C GLU A 429 18.17 24.02 -12.24
N SER A 430 19.03 23.37 -12.99
CA SER A 430 20.46 23.29 -12.68
C SER A 430 21.21 24.62 -12.86
N GLU A 431 20.68 25.54 -13.68
CA GLU A 431 21.39 26.78 -14.09
C GLU A 431 20.76 28.07 -13.55
N ALA A 432 19.80 28.02 -12.63
CA ALA A 432 19.04 29.22 -12.19
C ALA A 432 19.79 30.22 -11.29
N GLY A 433 21.10 30.28 -11.33
CA GLY A 433 21.90 31.32 -10.66
C GLY A 433 21.92 31.27 -9.12
N GLU A 434 20.98 30.58 -8.50
CA GLU A 434 20.90 30.29 -7.07
C GLU A 434 21.35 28.86 -6.84
N HIS A 435 22.20 28.62 -5.84
CA HIS A 435 22.66 27.26 -5.55
C HIS A 435 21.46 26.41 -5.09
N PRO A 436 21.26 25.19 -5.63
CA PRO A 436 20.09 24.34 -5.27
C PRO A 436 19.90 24.17 -3.76
N ALA A 437 20.99 24.12 -2.98
CA ALA A 437 20.92 24.04 -1.53
C ALA A 437 20.23 25.27 -0.90
N ASP A 438 20.46 26.48 -1.43
CA ASP A 438 19.86 27.72 -0.91
C ASP A 438 18.34 27.74 -1.20
N ALA A 439 17.95 27.32 -2.40
CA ALA A 439 16.53 27.17 -2.78
C ALA A 439 15.79 26.15 -1.90
N ILE A 440 16.42 24.99 -1.62
CA ILE A 440 15.89 23.99 -0.72
C ILE A 440 15.66 24.57 0.67
N MET A 441 16.64 25.27 1.20
CA MET A 441 16.58 25.84 2.53
C MET A 441 15.55 26.98 2.64
N ALA A 442 15.47 27.83 1.63
CA ALA A 442 14.47 28.87 1.57
C ALA A 442 13.04 28.30 1.62
N ARG A 443 12.82 27.14 0.99
CA ARG A 443 11.52 26.48 0.97
C ARG A 443 11.18 25.77 2.28
N LEU A 444 12.15 25.16 2.97
CA LEU A 444 11.95 24.55 4.28
C LEU A 444 11.65 25.57 5.39
N GLY A 445 11.96 26.85 5.14
CA GLY A 445 11.54 27.96 5.98
C GLY A 445 12.32 28.11 7.29
N SER A 446 11.63 28.52 8.36
CA SER A 446 12.25 28.75 9.69
C SER A 446 12.37 27.50 10.56
N ASP A 447 11.98 26.34 10.04
CA ASP A 447 12.12 25.07 10.76
C ASP A 447 13.59 24.73 10.95
N LYS A 448 13.91 24.14 12.09
CA LYS A 448 15.30 23.76 12.36
C LYS A 448 15.67 22.61 11.43
N PRO A 449 16.81 22.68 10.74
CA PRO A 449 17.26 21.59 9.87
C PRO A 449 17.38 20.23 10.56
N THR A 450 17.54 20.20 11.88
CA THR A 450 17.56 18.99 12.71
C THR A 450 16.19 18.32 12.87
N ASP A 451 15.11 18.98 12.45
CA ASP A 451 13.75 18.46 12.61
C ASP A 451 13.31 17.60 11.40
N PHE A 452 14.19 17.36 10.42
CA PHE A 452 13.93 16.58 9.21
C PHE A 452 14.84 15.36 9.08
N ASP A 453 14.38 14.37 8.32
CA ASP A 453 15.22 13.31 7.78
C ASP A 453 15.44 13.54 6.28
N TYR A 454 16.69 13.56 5.87
CA TYR A 454 17.12 13.89 4.51
C TYR A 454 17.57 12.65 3.73
N TYR A 455 17.09 12.54 2.50
CA TYR A 455 17.46 11.50 1.54
C TYR A 455 17.92 12.15 0.25
N LEU A 456 19.23 12.14 0.01
CA LEU A 456 19.83 12.74 -1.17
C LEU A 456 20.31 11.65 -2.14
N CYS A 457 19.88 11.75 -3.40
CA CYS A 457 20.47 11.01 -4.51
C CYS A 457 20.94 11.98 -5.59
N GLY A 458 22.26 12.13 -5.74
CA GLY A 458 22.86 13.11 -6.61
C GLY A 458 24.36 12.93 -6.76
N ASP A 459 25.04 13.92 -7.38
CA ASP A 459 26.49 13.92 -7.54
C ASP A 459 27.23 14.38 -6.26
N ASP A 460 28.55 14.15 -6.22
CA ASP A 460 29.38 14.55 -5.09
C ASP A 460 29.43 16.06 -4.87
N LYS A 461 29.14 16.86 -5.88
CA LYS A 461 29.15 18.31 -5.82
C LYS A 461 27.92 18.82 -5.05
N LEU A 462 26.75 18.30 -5.38
CA LEU A 462 25.49 18.60 -4.66
C LEU A 462 25.60 18.09 -3.22
N ARG A 463 26.12 16.87 -3.03
CA ARG A 463 26.40 16.31 -1.71
C ARG A 463 27.27 17.25 -0.87
N GLY A 464 28.42 17.67 -1.42
CA GLY A 464 29.38 18.54 -0.68
C GLY A 464 28.77 19.88 -0.27
N ALA A 465 27.92 20.46 -1.12
CA ALA A 465 27.21 21.71 -0.81
C ALA A 465 26.19 21.52 0.32
N LEU A 466 25.41 20.44 0.26
CA LEU A 466 24.44 20.11 1.31
C LEU A 466 25.11 19.67 2.62
N GLU A 467 26.22 18.92 2.57
CA GLU A 467 26.99 18.54 3.76
C GLU A 467 27.60 19.75 4.48
N GLN A 468 28.04 20.77 3.76
CA GLN A 468 28.48 22.04 4.40
C GLN A 468 27.32 22.69 5.15
N PHE A 469 26.14 22.69 4.59
CA PHE A 469 24.96 23.21 5.25
C PHE A 469 24.59 22.33 6.45
N VAL A 470 24.44 21.01 6.25
CA VAL A 470 24.14 20.00 7.29
C VAL A 470 25.13 20.07 8.44
N GLY A 471 26.43 20.16 8.14
CA GLY A 471 27.49 20.28 9.14
C GLY A 471 27.44 21.59 9.94
N SER A 472 27.10 22.72 9.30
CA SER A 472 26.89 24.01 9.95
C SER A 472 25.74 24.02 10.95
N GLN A 473 24.74 23.16 10.74
CA GLN A 473 23.53 23.01 11.56
C GLN A 473 23.60 21.83 12.53
N ALA A 474 24.70 21.08 12.57
CA ALA A 474 24.91 19.92 13.43
C ALA A 474 23.84 18.83 13.29
N ILE A 475 23.38 18.55 12.05
CA ILE A 475 22.43 17.48 11.76
C ILE A 475 23.12 16.12 12.01
N PRO A 476 22.51 15.20 12.77
CA PRO A 476 23.04 13.88 13.01
C PRO A 476 23.19 13.07 11.70
N SER A 477 24.27 12.28 11.58
CA SER A 477 24.55 11.50 10.37
C SER A 477 23.48 10.46 10.03
N ASN A 478 22.71 10.00 11.01
CA ASN A 478 21.60 9.09 10.80
C ASN A 478 20.33 9.77 10.26
N GLN A 479 20.31 11.11 10.19
CA GLN A 479 19.24 11.90 9.58
C GLN A 479 19.58 12.37 8.16
N PHE A 480 20.79 12.12 7.68
CA PHE A 480 21.21 12.48 6.33
C PHE A 480 21.78 11.26 5.61
N LEU A 481 20.96 10.67 4.76
CA LEU A 481 21.35 9.54 3.93
C LEU A 481 21.66 10.03 2.51
N TYR A 482 22.71 9.48 1.93
CA TYR A 482 23.18 9.83 0.61
C TYR A 482 23.44 8.60 -0.25
N GLU A 483 23.07 8.70 -1.52
CA GLU A 483 23.43 7.76 -2.57
C GLU A 483 23.99 8.51 -3.79
N ASN A 484 25.11 8.03 -4.33
CA ASN A 484 25.71 8.58 -5.55
C ASN A 484 24.99 8.06 -6.79
N ILE A 485 24.84 8.94 -7.81
CA ILE A 485 24.24 8.62 -9.11
C ILE A 485 25.19 7.74 -9.93
#